data_2d2b67037a131c1cc9f42d2d48932521
#
_entry.id   2d2b67037a131c1cc9f42d2d48932521
#
_cell.length_a   1.000
_cell.length_b   1.000
_cell.length_c   1.000
_cell.angle_alpha   90.00
_cell.angle_beta   90.00
_cell.angle_gamma   90.00
#
_symmetry.space_group_name_H-M   'P 1'
#
loop_
_entity.id
_entity.type
_entity.pdbx_description
1 polymer ?
#
loop_
_entity_poly.entity_id
_entity_poly.type
_entity_poly.pdbx_seq_one_letter_code
_entity_poly.pdbx_strand_id
1 'polypeptide(L)'
;MSAVLICLRWVLWLLAVVALVLARPTSAAEPQPQLWPEPEPNTARFQLTYNWQRHGSFASPYTAANSLSAARDKMYTATVTAFLGTRLWQNTELYFNPEVAQGVPFSGSLVGLGGFTNGEITRAAGTTPTLYRQRLFVRQTWHQGGGRQALEADDNQLAGWQDNNRVVLTVGNFSTLDVFDPNSYAKDPRTQFMNWGGWTYGAYDYAADSRGFGWGFALEWVRDIWALRLGRMTGPLEPNGLKIDSAIGRHYGDQLELERSHTLAGQPGKLRVLAWRTRARVASFQDATAWLQANPGSYTQPTALIQARNTDKIKYGIGINAEQALGSNSGVFLRAMRGDGRTETHAFTEVDGSLAAGWVVQGASWGRGNDSLGVVLMRNTISSERQRFLSAGGISFFIGDGKLNYRPEQIVEVYYSLGVGRRSWITADVQRLRNPAYNADRGPVNVYALRLHSEF
;
A
#
# COMPACT_ATOMS: atom_id res chain seq x y z
N MET A 1 -24.99 -14.38 -18.63
CA MET A 1 -24.17 -15.52 -19.09
C MET A 1 -22.86 -15.13 -19.76
N SER A 2 -22.66 -13.90 -20.23
CA SER A 2 -21.46 -13.52 -21.03
C SER A 2 -20.20 -13.20 -20.22
N ALA A 3 -20.30 -12.67 -19.00
CA ALA A 3 -19.12 -12.24 -18.21
C ALA A 3 -18.31 -13.40 -17.62
N VAL A 4 -18.99 -14.46 -17.19
CA VAL A 4 -18.34 -15.67 -16.64
C VAL A 4 -17.54 -16.42 -17.72
N LEU A 5 -18.05 -16.47 -18.95
CA LEU A 5 -17.36 -17.08 -20.10
C LEU A 5 -16.12 -16.29 -20.52
N ILE A 6 -16.11 -14.98 -20.39
CA ILE A 6 -14.93 -14.15 -20.70
C ILE A 6 -13.84 -14.34 -19.63
N CYS A 7 -14.19 -14.36 -18.35
CA CYS A 7 -13.23 -14.68 -17.27
C CYS A 7 -12.64 -16.09 -17.44
N LEU A 8 -13.46 -17.08 -17.80
CA LEU A 8 -12.99 -18.45 -18.02
C LEU A 8 -12.01 -18.55 -19.21
N ARG A 9 -12.24 -17.79 -20.28
CA ARG A 9 -11.32 -17.76 -21.45
C ARG A 9 -9.98 -17.14 -21.11
N TRP A 10 -9.95 -16.11 -20.29
CA TRP A 10 -8.69 -15.49 -19.84
C TRP A 10 -7.92 -16.37 -18.85
N VAL A 11 -8.62 -17.06 -17.95
CA VAL A 11 -8.01 -18.05 -17.04
C VAL A 11 -7.41 -19.21 -17.87
N LEU A 12 -8.13 -19.70 -18.89
CA LEU A 12 -7.63 -20.77 -19.77
C LEU A 12 -6.44 -20.31 -20.64
N TRP A 13 -6.43 -19.05 -21.08
CA TRP A 13 -5.28 -18.47 -21.81
C TRP A 13 -4.06 -18.31 -20.89
N LEU A 14 -4.26 -17.89 -19.64
CA LEU A 14 -3.20 -17.83 -18.64
C LEU A 14 -2.65 -19.22 -18.30
N LEU A 15 -3.52 -20.20 -18.16
CA LEU A 15 -3.12 -21.61 -17.94
C LEU A 15 -2.32 -22.17 -19.13
N ALA A 16 -2.66 -21.79 -20.37
CA ALA A 16 -1.91 -22.19 -21.57
C ALA A 16 -0.53 -21.53 -21.64
N VAL A 17 -0.39 -20.26 -21.25
CA VAL A 17 0.91 -19.58 -21.15
C VAL A 17 1.77 -20.18 -20.03
N VAL A 18 1.16 -20.53 -18.89
CA VAL A 18 1.83 -21.22 -17.79
C VAL A 18 2.29 -22.63 -18.22
N ALA A 19 1.51 -23.36 -19.03
CA ALA A 19 1.91 -24.67 -19.53
C ALA A 19 3.11 -24.61 -20.49
N LEU A 20 3.27 -23.53 -21.26
CA LEU A 20 4.44 -23.34 -22.15
C LEU A 20 5.73 -23.02 -21.36
N VAL A 21 5.64 -22.43 -20.17
CA VAL A 21 6.78 -22.10 -19.29
C VAL A 21 7.24 -23.32 -18.47
N LEU A 22 6.38 -24.35 -18.33
CA LEU A 22 6.63 -25.54 -17.50
C LEU A 22 7.43 -26.66 -18.18
N ALA A 23 7.97 -26.49 -19.40
CA ALA A 23 8.86 -27.48 -20.02
C ALA A 23 10.13 -27.67 -19.19
N ARG A 24 10.27 -28.85 -18.57
CA ARG A 24 11.34 -29.21 -17.66
C ARG A 24 12.68 -29.43 -18.40
N PRO A 25 13.82 -28.93 -17.86
CA PRO A 25 15.12 -29.56 -18.11
C PRO A 25 15.33 -30.68 -17.11
N THR A 26 15.80 -31.82 -17.59
CA THR A 26 16.13 -33.01 -16.82
C THR A 26 17.52 -32.92 -16.19
N SER A 27 17.58 -33.36 -14.91
CA SER A 27 18.70 -33.98 -14.19
C SER A 27 19.96 -33.19 -13.88
N ALA A 28 20.19 -33.04 -12.59
CA ALA A 28 21.54 -32.98 -11.99
C ALA A 28 21.51 -33.72 -10.64
N ALA A 29 22.67 -34.28 -10.27
CA ALA A 29 22.96 -35.23 -9.21
C ALA A 29 22.30 -34.98 -7.84
N GLU A 30 21.97 -36.05 -7.14
CA GLU A 30 21.39 -36.08 -5.79
C GLU A 30 22.36 -35.48 -4.76
N PRO A 31 21.97 -34.42 -4.05
CA PRO A 31 22.64 -34.01 -2.82
C PRO A 31 22.09 -34.82 -1.63
N GLN A 32 22.91 -35.04 -0.64
CA GLN A 32 22.57 -35.66 0.65
C GLN A 32 21.30 -35.05 1.25
N PRO A 33 20.47 -35.82 2.00
CA PRO A 33 19.19 -35.33 2.48
C PRO A 33 19.39 -34.23 3.53
N GLN A 34 19.31 -32.99 3.10
CA GLN A 34 19.11 -31.87 3.99
C GLN A 34 17.67 -31.99 4.50
N LEU A 35 17.49 -32.18 5.81
CA LEU A 35 16.17 -32.25 6.46
C LEU A 35 15.52 -30.85 6.32
N TRP A 36 14.64 -30.72 5.37
CA TRP A 36 13.81 -29.54 5.20
C TRP A 36 12.67 -29.54 6.23
N PRO A 37 12.20 -28.37 6.71
CA PRO A 37 11.03 -28.31 7.57
C PRO A 37 9.84 -29.03 6.92
N GLU A 38 9.14 -29.85 7.71
CA GLU A 38 7.88 -30.44 7.26
C GLU A 38 6.89 -29.30 6.93
N PRO A 39 6.21 -29.39 5.77
CA PRO A 39 5.24 -28.36 5.40
C PRO A 39 4.11 -28.28 6.41
N GLU A 40 3.89 -27.10 6.98
CA GLU A 40 2.78 -26.81 7.90
C GLU A 40 1.44 -27.00 7.16
N PRO A 41 0.50 -27.82 7.68
CA PRO A 41 -0.78 -28.06 7.01
C PRO A 41 -1.76 -26.91 7.19
N ASN A 42 -1.78 -26.27 8.36
CA ASN A 42 -2.70 -25.19 8.72
C ASN A 42 -2.01 -24.18 9.62
N THR A 43 -2.43 -22.93 9.56
CA THR A 43 -1.99 -21.89 10.49
C THR A 43 -3.16 -21.05 10.95
N ALA A 44 -3.08 -20.55 12.18
CA ALA A 44 -3.98 -19.55 12.72
C ALA A 44 -3.16 -18.56 13.54
N ARG A 45 -3.07 -17.32 13.08
CA ARG A 45 -2.38 -16.24 13.73
C ARG A 45 -3.32 -15.08 13.93
N PHE A 46 -3.04 -14.27 14.92
CA PHE A 46 -3.85 -13.11 15.26
C PHE A 46 -2.95 -11.93 15.53
N GLN A 47 -3.40 -10.75 15.16
CA GLN A 47 -2.75 -9.51 15.56
C GLN A 47 -3.77 -8.48 16.01
N LEU A 48 -3.33 -7.64 16.92
CA LEU A 48 -4.06 -6.47 17.41
C LEU A 48 -3.17 -5.25 17.27
N THR A 49 -3.70 -4.18 16.66
CA THR A 49 -3.02 -2.89 16.59
C THR A 49 -3.96 -1.80 17.07
N TYR A 50 -3.49 -1.02 18.03
CA TYR A 50 -4.14 0.23 18.45
C TYR A 50 -3.17 1.38 18.18
N ASN A 51 -3.62 2.37 17.42
CA ASN A 51 -2.83 3.55 17.10
C ASN A 51 -3.59 4.81 17.53
N TRP A 52 -2.97 5.63 18.35
CA TRP A 52 -3.48 6.91 18.76
C TRP A 52 -2.54 8.01 18.29
N GLN A 53 -3.11 9.07 17.70
CA GLN A 53 -2.35 10.23 17.24
C GLN A 53 -3.00 11.52 17.71
N ARG A 54 -2.18 12.57 17.85
CA ARG A 54 -2.64 13.93 18.09
C ARG A 54 -1.76 14.95 17.37
N HIS A 55 -2.34 16.09 17.02
CA HIS A 55 -1.60 17.28 16.64
C HIS A 55 -2.01 18.48 17.52
N GLY A 56 -1.11 19.44 17.67
CA GLY A 56 -1.38 20.73 18.26
C GLY A 56 -2.08 21.68 17.27
N SER A 57 -2.47 22.86 17.73
CA SER A 57 -2.89 23.94 16.83
C SER A 57 -1.76 24.38 15.94
N PHE A 58 -2.08 24.82 14.72
CA PHE A 58 -1.12 25.33 13.74
C PHE A 58 -1.70 26.50 12.95
N ALA A 59 -0.83 27.26 12.26
CA ALA A 59 -1.24 28.41 11.47
C ALA A 59 -2.09 27.99 10.26
N SER A 60 -3.26 28.61 10.09
CA SER A 60 -4.18 28.37 8.99
C SER A 60 -5.05 29.64 8.79
N PRO A 61 -4.67 30.55 7.90
CA PRO A 61 -5.38 31.80 7.70
C PRO A 61 -6.77 31.62 7.04
N TYR A 62 -7.02 30.47 6.45
CA TYR A 62 -8.30 30.10 5.85
C TYR A 62 -8.52 28.59 5.90
N THR A 63 -9.79 28.19 5.79
CA THR A 63 -10.21 26.77 5.78
C THR A 63 -11.35 26.60 4.76
N ALA A 64 -11.45 25.40 4.20
CA ALA A 64 -12.57 24.96 3.40
C ALA A 64 -12.96 23.52 3.80
N ALA A 65 -13.86 22.90 3.05
CA ALA A 65 -14.48 21.63 3.41
C ALA A 65 -13.47 20.49 3.65
N ASN A 66 -12.39 20.43 2.85
CA ASN A 66 -11.38 19.38 2.96
C ASN A 66 -10.04 19.90 3.52
N SER A 67 -10.12 20.85 4.44
CA SER A 67 -8.96 21.31 5.22
C SER A 67 -8.77 20.48 6.48
N LEU A 68 -7.52 20.15 6.81
CA LEU A 68 -7.19 19.66 8.15
C LEU A 68 -7.55 20.73 9.19
N SER A 69 -8.23 20.37 10.28
CA SER A 69 -8.55 21.27 11.36
C SER A 69 -7.28 21.92 11.92
N ALA A 70 -7.27 23.24 12.01
CA ALA A 70 -6.14 23.98 12.58
C ALA A 70 -6.12 23.96 14.12
N ALA A 71 -7.22 23.61 14.76
CA ALA A 71 -7.29 23.42 16.22
C ALA A 71 -6.61 22.10 16.60
N ARG A 72 -6.21 22.02 17.89
CA ARG A 72 -5.73 20.74 18.43
C ARG A 72 -6.75 19.64 18.23
N ASP A 73 -6.29 18.49 17.70
CA ASP A 73 -7.15 17.37 17.39
C ASP A 73 -6.45 16.03 17.68
N LYS A 74 -7.24 14.97 17.72
CA LYS A 74 -6.80 13.59 17.97
C LYS A 74 -7.50 12.62 17.02
N MET A 75 -6.80 11.54 16.68
CA MET A 75 -7.35 10.41 15.95
C MET A 75 -6.96 9.09 16.60
N TYR A 76 -7.67 8.03 16.27
CA TYR A 76 -7.26 6.68 16.63
C TYR A 76 -7.73 5.66 15.60
N THR A 77 -7.05 4.52 15.58
CA THR A 77 -7.49 3.28 14.91
C THR A 77 -7.29 2.10 15.83
N ALA A 78 -8.18 1.12 15.73
CA ALA A 78 -8.05 -0.19 16.38
C ALA A 78 -8.38 -1.26 15.35
N THR A 79 -7.49 -2.21 15.15
CA THR A 79 -7.66 -3.34 14.23
C THR A 79 -7.34 -4.65 14.94
N VAL A 80 -8.17 -5.67 14.69
CA VAL A 80 -7.93 -7.06 15.10
C VAL A 80 -8.08 -7.92 13.86
N THR A 81 -7.01 -8.59 13.46
CA THR A 81 -6.98 -9.43 12.26
C THR A 81 -6.66 -10.86 12.63
N ALA A 82 -7.40 -11.81 12.07
CA ALA A 82 -7.01 -13.22 12.07
C ALA A 82 -6.44 -13.60 10.70
N PHE A 83 -5.34 -14.35 10.71
CA PHE A 83 -4.70 -14.91 9.52
C PHE A 83 -4.87 -16.43 9.57
N LEU A 84 -5.82 -16.93 8.81
CA LEU A 84 -6.14 -18.35 8.74
C LEU A 84 -5.63 -18.88 7.40
N GLY A 85 -4.79 -19.92 7.45
CA GLY A 85 -4.24 -20.55 6.27
C GLY A 85 -4.38 -22.07 6.31
N THR A 86 -4.61 -22.68 5.16
CA THR A 86 -4.65 -24.14 5.02
C THR A 86 -4.05 -24.57 3.69
N ARG A 87 -3.35 -25.70 3.70
CA ARG A 87 -2.84 -26.34 2.49
C ARG A 87 -3.93 -27.22 1.91
N LEU A 88 -4.40 -26.90 0.72
CA LEU A 88 -5.48 -27.65 0.04
C LEU A 88 -4.95 -28.93 -0.60
N TRP A 89 -3.81 -28.82 -1.29
CA TRP A 89 -3.04 -29.90 -1.88
C TRP A 89 -1.59 -29.45 -2.08
N GLN A 90 -0.77 -30.26 -2.70
CA GLN A 90 0.64 -29.97 -2.87
C GLN A 90 0.87 -28.59 -3.50
N ASN A 91 1.60 -27.71 -2.79
CA ASN A 91 1.98 -26.37 -3.20
C ASN A 91 0.80 -25.41 -3.45
N THR A 92 -0.40 -25.74 -2.96
CA THR A 92 -1.59 -24.89 -3.06
C THR A 92 -2.12 -24.57 -1.67
N GLU A 93 -2.28 -23.30 -1.40
CA GLU A 93 -2.65 -22.76 -0.11
C GLU A 93 -3.87 -21.86 -0.24
N LEU A 94 -4.78 -21.93 0.71
CA LEU A 94 -5.94 -21.04 0.86
C LEU A 94 -5.75 -20.18 2.10
N TYR A 95 -5.97 -18.88 1.97
CA TYR A 95 -5.92 -17.93 3.08
C TYR A 95 -7.23 -17.18 3.22
N PHE A 96 -7.64 -16.99 4.46
CA PHE A 96 -8.81 -16.21 4.85
C PHE A 96 -8.48 -15.29 6.02
N ASN A 97 -8.66 -13.97 5.86
CA ASN A 97 -8.39 -12.99 6.90
C ASN A 97 -9.67 -12.20 7.22
N PRO A 98 -10.43 -12.56 8.28
CA PRO A 98 -11.41 -11.65 8.86
C PRO A 98 -10.71 -10.57 9.70
N GLU A 99 -11.20 -9.34 9.58
CA GLU A 99 -10.68 -8.21 10.37
C GLU A 99 -11.83 -7.41 10.98
N VAL A 100 -11.67 -7.02 12.23
CA VAL A 100 -12.48 -6.00 12.88
C VAL A 100 -11.67 -4.71 12.91
N ALA A 101 -12.24 -3.63 12.37
CA ALA A 101 -11.61 -2.32 12.34
C ALA A 101 -12.54 -1.23 12.89
N GLN A 102 -11.93 -0.27 13.58
CA GLN A 102 -12.59 0.90 14.17
C GLN A 102 -11.61 2.07 14.17
N GLY A 103 -12.11 3.31 14.02
CA GLY A 103 -11.27 4.47 14.14
C GLY A 103 -11.93 5.76 13.67
N VAL A 104 -11.42 6.88 14.16
CA VAL A 104 -11.86 8.22 13.79
C VAL A 104 -10.63 9.01 13.34
N PRO A 105 -10.60 9.53 12.11
CA PRO A 105 -9.51 10.33 11.61
C PRO A 105 -9.49 11.75 12.22
N PHE A 106 -8.40 12.48 12.01
CA PHE A 106 -8.37 13.91 12.26
C PHE A 106 -9.50 14.61 11.51
N SER A 107 -10.06 15.68 12.08
CA SER A 107 -11.17 16.46 11.52
C SER A 107 -12.47 15.66 11.34
N GLY A 108 -12.56 14.45 11.91
CA GLY A 108 -13.69 13.54 11.73
C GLY A 108 -13.80 12.93 10.34
N SER A 109 -12.88 13.24 9.41
CA SER A 109 -12.80 12.70 8.06
C SER A 109 -11.36 12.69 7.54
N LEU A 110 -11.07 11.89 6.50
CA LEU A 110 -9.74 11.79 5.89
C LEU A 110 -9.47 13.00 4.99
N VAL A 111 -9.17 14.17 5.57
CA VAL A 111 -9.00 15.40 4.81
C VAL A 111 -7.74 16.17 5.18
N GLY A 112 -7.30 17.02 4.25
CA GLY A 112 -6.32 18.07 4.46
C GLY A 112 -4.86 17.63 4.47
N LEU A 113 -4.56 16.42 3.95
CA LEU A 113 -3.20 15.90 3.78
C LEU A 113 -3.09 15.17 2.45
N GLY A 114 -1.93 15.26 1.80
CA GLY A 114 -1.63 14.52 0.58
C GLY A 114 -1.45 13.02 0.87
N GLY A 115 -0.77 12.69 1.97
CA GLY A 115 -0.60 11.34 2.51
C GLY A 115 -1.07 11.25 3.95
N PHE A 116 -1.75 10.17 4.33
CA PHE A 116 -2.25 9.97 5.70
C PHE A 116 -1.10 9.75 6.68
N THR A 117 -1.24 10.30 7.89
CA THR A 117 -0.28 10.10 9.00
C THR A 117 -0.35 8.71 9.63
N ASN A 118 -1.38 7.93 9.28
CA ASN A 118 -1.60 6.55 9.71
C ASN A 118 -2.26 5.76 8.57
N GLY A 119 -1.55 4.81 7.96
CA GLY A 119 -2.05 3.97 6.88
C GLY A 119 -3.21 3.05 7.26
N GLU A 120 -3.39 2.74 8.55
CA GLU A 120 -4.50 1.93 9.05
C GLU A 120 -5.86 2.66 9.00
N ILE A 121 -5.87 3.99 8.89
CA ILE A 121 -7.11 4.78 8.97
C ILE A 121 -8.07 4.49 7.82
N THR A 122 -7.59 4.07 6.66
CA THR A 122 -8.42 3.71 5.51
C THR A 122 -9.33 2.52 5.78
N ARG A 123 -8.97 1.65 6.75
CA ARG A 123 -9.73 0.46 7.13
C ARG A 123 -10.84 0.77 8.12
N ALA A 124 -10.72 1.86 8.87
CA ALA A 124 -11.67 2.25 9.90
C ALA A 124 -12.92 2.91 9.31
N ALA A 125 -14.06 2.61 9.91
CA ALA A 125 -15.38 3.09 9.49
C ALA A 125 -16.11 3.85 10.61
N GLY A 126 -15.39 4.68 11.38
CA GLY A 126 -15.93 5.45 12.50
C GLY A 126 -15.79 4.74 13.84
N THR A 127 -16.63 5.12 14.80
CA THR A 127 -16.57 4.66 16.19
C THR A 127 -17.15 3.27 16.42
N THR A 128 -17.87 2.71 15.46
CA THR A 128 -18.46 1.37 15.56
C THR A 128 -17.49 0.34 14.99
N PRO A 129 -17.10 -0.69 15.78
CA PRO A 129 -16.31 -1.79 15.26
C PRO A 129 -17.00 -2.47 14.08
N THR A 130 -16.30 -2.62 12.97
CA THR A 130 -16.85 -3.22 11.75
C THR A 130 -16.07 -4.47 11.39
N LEU A 131 -16.75 -5.61 11.37
CA LEU A 131 -16.20 -6.86 10.88
C LEU A 131 -16.32 -6.92 9.36
N TYR A 132 -15.23 -7.25 8.69
CA TYR A 132 -15.21 -7.47 7.25
C TYR A 132 -14.19 -8.54 6.85
N ARG A 133 -14.35 -9.05 5.63
CA ARG A 133 -13.36 -9.91 5.01
C ARG A 133 -12.25 -9.06 4.44
N GLN A 134 -11.07 -9.13 5.03
CA GLN A 134 -9.88 -8.43 4.54
C GLN A 134 -9.30 -9.15 3.31
N ARG A 135 -9.08 -10.46 3.43
CA ARG A 135 -8.55 -11.31 2.33
C ARG A 135 -9.29 -12.64 2.23
N LEU A 136 -9.33 -13.15 1.02
CA LEU A 136 -9.72 -14.52 0.69
C LEU A 136 -9.07 -14.88 -0.65
N PHE A 137 -8.00 -15.65 -0.64
CA PHE A 137 -7.26 -15.97 -1.85
C PHE A 137 -6.66 -17.37 -1.81
N VAL A 138 -6.40 -17.90 -2.99
CA VAL A 138 -5.62 -19.11 -3.22
C VAL A 138 -4.27 -18.72 -3.78
N ARG A 139 -3.21 -19.38 -3.30
CA ARG A 139 -1.85 -19.27 -3.81
C ARG A 139 -1.38 -20.63 -4.28
N GLN A 140 -0.92 -20.71 -5.52
CA GLN A 140 -0.29 -21.90 -6.11
C GLN A 140 1.16 -21.61 -6.42
N THR A 141 2.07 -22.47 -5.97
CA THR A 141 3.51 -22.38 -6.27
C THR A 141 3.93 -23.53 -7.15
N TRP A 142 4.65 -23.24 -8.24
CA TRP A 142 5.31 -24.23 -9.09
C TRP A 142 6.82 -24.10 -8.91
N HIS A 143 7.42 -25.13 -8.35
CA HIS A 143 8.84 -25.22 -8.10
C HIS A 143 9.61 -25.48 -9.39
N GLN A 144 10.75 -24.79 -9.60
CA GLN A 144 11.58 -24.84 -10.81
C GLN A 144 13.05 -25.10 -10.50
N GLY A 145 13.41 -25.53 -9.25
CA GLY A 145 14.78 -25.81 -8.83
C GLY A 145 15.57 -24.55 -8.46
N GLY A 146 16.87 -24.55 -8.73
CA GLY A 146 17.77 -23.45 -8.33
C GLY A 146 18.17 -23.46 -6.85
N GLY A 147 18.04 -24.62 -6.18
CA GLY A 147 18.22 -24.75 -4.74
C GLY A 147 16.93 -24.48 -3.97
N ARG A 148 16.90 -24.82 -2.68
CA ARG A 148 15.76 -24.65 -1.79
C ARG A 148 16.08 -23.66 -0.69
N GLN A 149 15.04 -23.01 -0.17
CA GLN A 149 15.10 -22.18 1.03
C GLN A 149 13.96 -22.56 1.97
N ALA A 150 14.23 -22.51 3.28
CA ALA A 150 13.22 -22.68 4.30
C ALA A 150 12.26 -21.48 4.28
N LEU A 151 10.99 -21.72 4.56
CA LEU A 151 9.97 -20.73 4.80
C LEU A 151 9.59 -20.78 6.27
N GLU A 152 9.80 -19.69 6.97
CA GLU A 152 9.24 -19.50 8.31
C GLU A 152 7.73 -19.21 8.19
N ALA A 153 6.98 -19.64 9.20
CA ALA A 153 5.57 -19.31 9.28
C ALA A 153 5.38 -17.80 9.55
N ASP A 154 4.52 -17.14 8.76
CA ASP A 154 4.24 -15.70 8.85
C ASP A 154 2.78 -15.42 8.50
N ASP A 155 2.35 -14.16 8.57
CA ASP A 155 1.03 -13.73 8.08
C ASP A 155 0.86 -14.16 6.62
N ASN A 156 -0.20 -14.93 6.35
CA ASN A 156 -0.47 -15.48 5.03
C ASN A 156 0.69 -16.28 4.42
N GLN A 157 1.44 -16.99 5.27
CA GLN A 157 2.52 -17.89 4.87
C GLN A 157 2.59 -19.10 5.80
N LEU A 158 2.40 -20.28 5.25
CA LEU A 158 2.63 -21.54 5.94
C LEU A 158 4.13 -21.84 5.97
N ALA A 159 4.61 -22.37 7.10
CA ALA A 159 5.99 -22.86 7.19
C ALA A 159 6.23 -24.03 6.22
N GLY A 160 7.49 -24.21 5.83
CA GLY A 160 7.90 -25.27 4.93
C GLY A 160 9.15 -24.90 4.15
N TRP A 161 9.13 -25.12 2.85
CA TRP A 161 10.23 -24.78 1.96
C TRP A 161 9.72 -24.39 0.57
N GLN A 162 10.54 -23.68 -0.18
CA GLN A 162 10.31 -23.37 -1.59
C GLN A 162 11.61 -23.41 -2.39
N ASP A 163 11.49 -23.63 -3.70
CA ASP A 163 12.63 -23.48 -4.60
C ASP A 163 12.99 -21.99 -4.78
N ASN A 164 14.27 -21.72 -4.99
CA ASN A 164 14.73 -20.37 -5.34
C ASN A 164 14.14 -19.93 -6.67
N ASN A 165 14.05 -20.85 -7.66
CA ASN A 165 13.37 -20.61 -8.94
C ASN A 165 11.95 -21.16 -8.86
N ARG A 166 10.97 -20.31 -9.13
CA ARG A 166 9.54 -20.68 -8.99
C ARG A 166 8.63 -19.74 -9.76
N VAL A 167 7.44 -20.22 -10.01
CA VAL A 167 6.29 -19.39 -10.43
C VAL A 167 5.25 -19.45 -9.31
N VAL A 168 4.69 -18.30 -8.96
CA VAL A 168 3.63 -18.19 -7.95
C VAL A 168 2.43 -17.50 -8.56
N LEU A 169 1.25 -18.11 -8.45
CA LEU A 169 -0.02 -17.51 -8.85
C LEU A 169 -0.88 -17.28 -7.60
N THR A 170 -1.28 -16.05 -7.38
CA THR A 170 -2.24 -15.66 -6.34
C THR A 170 -3.53 -15.20 -7.01
N VAL A 171 -4.67 -15.76 -6.61
CA VAL A 171 -5.99 -15.42 -7.18
C VAL A 171 -7.01 -15.28 -6.05
N GLY A 172 -7.77 -14.18 -6.05
CA GLY A 172 -8.82 -13.98 -5.06
C GLY A 172 -9.01 -12.51 -4.69
N ASN A 173 -9.41 -12.30 -3.45
CA ASN A 173 -9.51 -10.98 -2.82
C ASN A 173 -8.27 -10.75 -1.94
N PHE A 174 -7.43 -9.81 -2.30
CA PHE A 174 -6.20 -9.46 -1.59
C PHE A 174 -5.80 -8.01 -1.89
N SER A 175 -4.77 -7.50 -1.21
CA SER A 175 -4.22 -6.17 -1.51
C SER A 175 -3.19 -6.25 -2.63
N THR A 176 -3.19 -5.29 -3.54
CA THR A 176 -2.10 -5.12 -4.52
C THR A 176 -0.74 -5.09 -3.83
N LEU A 177 -0.66 -4.47 -2.65
CA LEU A 177 0.58 -4.37 -1.87
C LEU A 177 1.02 -5.68 -1.21
N ASP A 178 0.20 -6.74 -1.23
CA ASP A 178 0.63 -8.07 -0.75
C ASP A 178 1.69 -8.69 -1.68
N VAL A 179 1.73 -8.26 -2.95
CA VAL A 179 2.63 -8.79 -3.98
C VAL A 179 3.59 -7.73 -4.52
N PHE A 180 3.11 -6.50 -4.74
CA PHE A 180 3.87 -5.41 -5.34
C PHE A 180 4.43 -4.45 -4.28
N ASP A 181 5.51 -3.74 -4.64
CA ASP A 181 6.22 -2.82 -3.74
C ASP A 181 6.70 -3.47 -2.42
N PRO A 182 7.25 -4.69 -2.41
CA PRO A 182 7.85 -5.24 -1.20
C PRO A 182 9.08 -4.43 -0.81
N ASN A 183 9.31 -4.25 0.51
CA ASN A 183 10.51 -3.60 1.04
C ASN A 183 10.73 -4.07 2.48
N SER A 184 11.95 -4.48 2.81
CA SER A 184 12.28 -5.04 4.13
C SER A 184 12.25 -4.01 5.27
N TYR A 185 12.44 -2.73 4.95
CA TYR A 185 12.57 -1.65 5.93
C TYR A 185 11.34 -0.76 6.05
N ALA A 186 10.42 -0.85 5.08
CA ALA A 186 9.28 0.05 5.00
C ALA A 186 8.15 -0.58 4.19
N LYS A 187 7.29 -1.36 4.86
CA LYS A 187 6.18 -2.07 4.21
C LYS A 187 4.91 -2.07 5.05
N ASP A 188 5.00 -2.16 6.36
CA ASP A 188 3.85 -2.39 7.23
C ASP A 188 3.63 -1.21 8.19
N PRO A 189 2.48 -0.51 8.10
CA PRO A 189 2.14 0.59 9.01
C PRO A 189 1.85 0.13 10.45
N ARG A 190 1.73 -1.18 10.70
CA ARG A 190 1.48 -1.76 12.03
C ARG A 190 2.75 -1.96 12.84
N THR A 191 3.89 -2.13 12.17
CA THR A 191 5.18 -2.44 12.82
C THR A 191 6.28 -1.44 12.48
N GLN A 192 6.20 -0.78 11.32
CA GLN A 192 7.20 0.15 10.80
C GLN A 192 6.66 1.59 10.73
N PHE A 193 6.96 2.35 9.66
CA PHE A 193 6.47 3.70 9.45
C PHE A 193 4.95 3.75 9.32
N MET A 194 4.33 4.74 9.95
CA MET A 194 2.86 4.91 9.95
C MET A 194 2.38 5.74 8.77
N ASN A 195 3.16 6.76 8.36
CA ASN A 195 2.76 7.64 7.27
C ASN A 195 2.68 6.89 5.93
N TRP A 196 1.63 7.16 5.17
CA TRP A 196 1.38 6.51 3.88
C TRP A 196 2.61 6.48 2.97
N GLY A 197 3.28 7.63 2.75
CA GLY A 197 4.46 7.72 1.91
C GLY A 197 5.71 7.05 2.49
N GLY A 198 5.70 6.67 3.77
CA GLY A 198 6.78 5.98 4.45
C GLY A 198 6.80 4.49 4.18
N TRP A 199 5.64 3.81 4.16
CA TRP A 199 5.56 2.35 4.04
C TRP A 199 5.19 1.84 2.64
N THR A 200 4.78 2.71 1.73
CA THR A 200 4.55 2.40 0.30
C THR A 200 4.92 3.61 -0.57
N TYR A 201 4.82 3.48 -1.89
CA TYR A 201 4.93 4.65 -2.75
C TYR A 201 3.79 5.64 -2.48
N GLY A 202 4.11 6.88 -2.10
CA GLY A 202 3.09 7.89 -1.83
C GLY A 202 2.14 8.16 -3.00
N ALA A 203 2.63 8.06 -4.25
CA ALA A 203 1.87 8.31 -5.47
C ALA A 203 1.28 7.05 -6.13
N TYR A 204 1.20 5.92 -5.42
CA TYR A 204 0.66 4.68 -5.97
C TYR A 204 -0.87 4.63 -5.82
N ASP A 205 -1.57 5.07 -6.85
CA ASP A 205 -3.02 5.02 -6.96
C ASP A 205 -3.48 3.68 -7.57
N TYR A 206 -3.21 2.59 -6.84
CA TYR A 206 -3.55 1.23 -7.28
C TYR A 206 -5.03 0.93 -7.12
N ALA A 207 -5.54 0.03 -7.96
CA ALA A 207 -6.94 -0.37 -7.91
C ALA A 207 -7.25 -1.22 -6.67
N ALA A 208 -8.15 -0.74 -5.83
CA ALA A 208 -8.65 -1.40 -4.63
C ALA A 208 -9.91 -0.67 -4.13
N ASP A 209 -10.70 -1.30 -3.23
CA ASP A 209 -11.71 -0.59 -2.46
C ASP A 209 -11.08 0.40 -1.47
N SER A 210 -11.88 1.21 -0.79
CA SER A 210 -11.39 2.22 0.17
C SER A 210 -10.61 1.63 1.35
N ARG A 211 -10.67 0.31 1.58
CA ARG A 211 -9.89 -0.38 2.61
C ARG A 211 -8.57 -0.95 2.11
N GLY A 212 -8.32 -0.95 0.79
CA GLY A 212 -7.08 -1.42 0.19
C GLY A 212 -7.13 -2.83 -0.40
N PHE A 213 -8.32 -3.41 -0.60
CA PHE A 213 -8.49 -4.76 -1.09
C PHE A 213 -9.30 -4.80 -2.38
N GLY A 214 -9.01 -5.76 -3.24
CA GLY A 214 -9.72 -5.98 -4.49
C GLY A 214 -9.70 -7.44 -4.91
N TRP A 215 -10.54 -7.81 -5.87
CA TRP A 215 -10.50 -9.10 -6.52
C TRP A 215 -9.56 -9.07 -7.72
N GLY A 216 -8.77 -10.10 -7.88
CA GLY A 216 -7.88 -10.17 -9.02
C GLY A 216 -6.92 -11.33 -8.98
N PHE A 217 -5.84 -11.17 -9.71
CA PHE A 217 -4.75 -12.14 -9.73
C PHE A 217 -3.39 -11.43 -9.79
N ALA A 218 -2.37 -12.11 -9.30
CA ALA A 218 -0.98 -11.76 -9.45
C ALA A 218 -0.17 -13.01 -9.83
N LEU A 219 0.74 -12.86 -10.78
CA LEU A 219 1.68 -13.89 -11.21
C LEU A 219 3.10 -13.38 -10.93
N GLU A 220 3.88 -14.18 -10.21
CA GLU A 220 5.29 -13.91 -9.94
C GLU A 220 6.15 -14.99 -10.58
N TRP A 221 7.15 -14.57 -11.34
CA TRP A 221 8.19 -15.44 -11.86
C TRP A 221 9.51 -15.05 -11.21
N VAL A 222 10.05 -15.94 -10.38
CA VAL A 222 11.30 -15.74 -9.64
C VAL A 222 12.35 -16.67 -10.22
N ARG A 223 13.48 -16.11 -10.64
CA ARG A 223 14.60 -16.86 -11.19
C ARG A 223 15.93 -16.20 -10.82
N ASP A 224 16.76 -16.92 -10.10
CA ASP A 224 18.07 -16.49 -9.65
C ASP A 224 17.98 -15.14 -8.89
N ILE A 225 18.54 -14.08 -9.45
CA ILE A 225 18.52 -12.72 -8.87
C ILE A 225 17.34 -11.87 -9.34
N TRP A 226 16.47 -12.40 -10.20
CA TRP A 226 15.38 -11.66 -10.81
C TRP A 226 14.02 -12.12 -10.34
N ALA A 227 13.09 -11.19 -10.19
CA ALA A 227 11.67 -11.49 -10.09
C ALA A 227 10.88 -10.56 -11.02
N LEU A 228 9.97 -11.14 -11.80
CA LEU A 228 9.01 -10.41 -12.61
C LEU A 228 7.61 -10.67 -12.04
N ARG A 229 6.88 -9.60 -11.73
CA ARG A 229 5.53 -9.68 -11.19
C ARG A 229 4.57 -8.96 -12.12
N LEU A 230 3.45 -9.57 -12.40
CA LEU A 230 2.36 -8.94 -13.13
C LEU A 230 1.04 -9.25 -12.43
N GLY A 231 0.08 -8.31 -12.49
CA GLY A 231 -1.21 -8.52 -11.86
C GLY A 231 -2.28 -7.62 -12.42
N ARG A 232 -3.53 -8.06 -12.22
CA ARG A 232 -4.72 -7.28 -12.53
C ARG A 232 -5.70 -7.36 -11.37
N MET A 233 -6.15 -6.19 -10.91
CA MET A 233 -7.05 -6.04 -9.78
C MET A 233 -8.30 -5.25 -10.19
N THR A 234 -9.43 -5.56 -9.57
CA THR A 234 -10.63 -4.72 -9.62
C THR A 234 -10.44 -3.49 -8.75
N GLY A 235 -11.03 -2.37 -9.17
CA GLY A 235 -11.13 -1.15 -8.37
C GLY A 235 -12.53 -0.90 -7.82
N PRO A 236 -12.76 0.21 -7.13
CA PRO A 236 -14.07 0.58 -6.65
C PRO A 236 -14.96 1.05 -7.80
N LEU A 237 -16.27 0.90 -7.61
CA LEU A 237 -17.29 1.39 -8.57
C LEU A 237 -17.25 2.92 -8.69
N GLU A 238 -17.01 3.59 -7.57
CA GLU A 238 -16.80 5.04 -7.49
C GLU A 238 -15.45 5.31 -6.81
N PRO A 239 -14.72 6.35 -7.20
CA PRO A 239 -13.45 6.70 -6.57
C PRO A 239 -13.54 6.70 -5.03
N ASN A 240 -12.60 6.03 -4.39
CA ASN A 240 -12.52 5.83 -2.94
C ASN A 240 -13.75 5.15 -2.29
N GLY A 241 -14.54 4.40 -3.07
CA GLY A 241 -15.71 3.67 -2.59
C GLY A 241 -15.38 2.29 -2.04
N LEU A 242 -16.30 1.73 -1.23
CA LEU A 242 -16.21 0.36 -0.72
C LEU A 242 -16.70 -0.68 -1.72
N LYS A 243 -17.66 -0.30 -2.57
CA LYS A 243 -18.27 -1.22 -3.51
C LYS A 243 -17.34 -1.45 -4.70
N ILE A 244 -16.92 -2.70 -4.87
CA ILE A 244 -16.04 -3.11 -5.97
C ILE A 244 -16.82 -3.17 -7.29
N ASP A 245 -16.19 -2.69 -8.35
CA ASP A 245 -16.65 -2.91 -9.74
C ASP A 245 -16.17 -4.30 -10.20
N SER A 246 -17.12 -5.21 -10.41
CA SER A 246 -16.82 -6.57 -10.86
C SER A 246 -16.44 -6.68 -12.34
N ALA A 247 -16.54 -5.59 -13.11
CA ALA A 247 -16.23 -5.57 -14.54
C ALA A 247 -14.73 -5.48 -14.81
N ILE A 248 -13.94 -6.44 -14.30
CA ILE A 248 -12.47 -6.49 -14.39
C ILE A 248 -11.91 -6.43 -15.82
N GLY A 249 -12.72 -6.70 -16.83
CA GLY A 249 -12.36 -6.52 -18.23
C GLY A 249 -12.50 -5.07 -18.72
N ARG A 250 -13.24 -4.24 -18.01
CA ARG A 250 -13.53 -2.85 -18.36
C ARG A 250 -12.86 -1.86 -17.41
N HIS A 251 -13.02 -2.06 -16.10
CA HIS A 251 -12.42 -1.24 -15.06
C HIS A 251 -11.44 -2.11 -14.25
N TYR A 252 -10.18 -1.71 -14.21
CA TYR A 252 -9.11 -2.51 -13.64
C TYR A 252 -7.87 -1.68 -13.33
N GLY A 253 -7.02 -2.22 -12.48
CA GLY A 253 -5.64 -1.79 -12.32
C GLY A 253 -4.69 -2.90 -12.75
N ASP A 254 -3.78 -2.60 -13.68
CA ASP A 254 -2.68 -3.48 -14.08
C ASP A 254 -1.39 -3.02 -13.41
N GLN A 255 -0.58 -3.96 -12.98
CA GLN A 255 0.74 -3.74 -12.40
C GLN A 255 1.77 -4.64 -13.09
N LEU A 256 2.97 -4.09 -13.31
CA LEU A 256 4.14 -4.81 -13.79
C LEU A 256 5.35 -4.35 -12.97
N GLU A 257 5.97 -5.28 -12.23
CA GLU A 257 7.15 -4.99 -11.43
C GLU A 257 8.31 -5.92 -11.80
N LEU A 258 9.47 -5.33 -12.05
CA LEU A 258 10.75 -6.04 -12.22
C LEU A 258 11.61 -5.79 -10.99
N GLU A 259 12.05 -6.86 -10.32
CA GLU A 259 12.97 -6.83 -9.20
C GLU A 259 14.31 -7.47 -9.60
N ARG A 260 15.40 -6.85 -9.15
CA ARG A 260 16.74 -7.41 -9.19
C ARG A 260 17.37 -7.39 -7.80
N SER A 261 17.75 -8.57 -7.32
CA SER A 261 18.59 -8.71 -6.12
C SER A 261 20.05 -8.45 -6.47
N HIS A 262 20.81 -7.87 -5.52
CA HIS A 262 22.24 -7.61 -5.67
C HIS A 262 22.95 -7.70 -4.32
N THR A 263 24.27 -7.75 -4.39
CA THR A 263 25.12 -7.65 -3.19
C THR A 263 26.07 -6.46 -3.37
N LEU A 264 26.06 -5.55 -2.41
CA LEU A 264 26.98 -4.41 -2.38
C LEU A 264 27.77 -4.42 -1.08
N ALA A 265 29.09 -4.39 -1.16
CA ALA A 265 29.99 -4.52 0.00
C ALA A 265 29.66 -5.73 0.90
N GLY A 266 29.31 -6.87 0.30
CA GLY A 266 28.93 -8.08 1.03
C GLY A 266 27.53 -8.08 1.65
N GLN A 267 26.76 -7.01 1.49
CA GLN A 267 25.43 -6.85 2.06
C GLN A 267 24.34 -6.96 0.98
N PRO A 268 23.20 -7.63 1.28
CA PRO A 268 22.12 -7.81 0.31
C PRO A 268 21.37 -6.50 0.06
N GLY A 269 20.91 -6.35 -1.16
CA GLY A 269 20.02 -5.26 -1.57
C GLY A 269 19.13 -5.67 -2.71
N LYS A 270 18.10 -4.87 -2.98
CA LYS A 270 17.15 -5.08 -4.07
C LYS A 270 16.79 -3.77 -4.74
N LEU A 271 16.64 -3.83 -6.05
CA LEU A 271 16.15 -2.72 -6.87
C LEU A 271 14.89 -3.19 -7.61
N ARG A 272 13.83 -2.39 -7.55
CA ARG A 272 12.55 -2.67 -8.21
C ARG A 272 12.13 -1.50 -9.07
N VAL A 273 11.54 -1.82 -10.21
CA VAL A 273 10.86 -0.86 -11.08
C VAL A 273 9.44 -1.33 -11.27
N LEU A 274 8.48 -0.50 -10.87
CA LEU A 274 7.05 -0.77 -10.97
C LEU A 274 6.41 0.19 -11.97
N ALA A 275 5.69 -0.35 -12.97
CA ALA A 275 4.78 0.39 -13.83
C ALA A 275 3.35 -0.05 -13.54
N TRP A 276 2.42 0.90 -13.51
CA TRP A 276 1.01 0.62 -13.28
C TRP A 276 0.10 1.46 -14.16
N ARG A 277 -1.10 0.96 -14.41
CA ARG A 277 -2.18 1.72 -15.02
C ARG A 277 -3.51 1.31 -14.43
N THR A 278 -4.41 2.28 -14.27
CA THR A 278 -5.78 2.06 -13.82
C THR A 278 -6.74 2.61 -14.86
N ARG A 279 -7.73 1.82 -15.26
CA ARG A 279 -8.84 2.26 -16.11
C ARG A 279 -10.11 2.26 -15.27
N ALA A 280 -10.72 3.45 -15.14
CA ALA A 280 -11.92 3.63 -14.35
C ALA A 280 -12.73 4.85 -14.84
N ARG A 281 -13.97 4.98 -14.38
CA ARG A 281 -14.77 6.18 -14.57
C ARG A 281 -14.39 7.22 -13.53
N VAL A 282 -13.51 8.14 -13.92
CA VAL A 282 -12.96 9.21 -13.09
C VAL A 282 -13.00 10.55 -13.82
N ALA A 283 -13.01 11.64 -13.07
CA ALA A 283 -12.93 12.98 -13.62
C ALA A 283 -11.53 13.34 -14.08
N SER A 284 -11.39 14.15 -15.15
CA SER A 284 -10.15 14.90 -15.38
C SER A 284 -10.19 16.22 -14.60
N PHE A 285 -9.02 16.66 -14.12
CA PHE A 285 -8.92 17.97 -13.47
C PHE A 285 -9.20 19.12 -14.44
N GLN A 286 -8.94 18.94 -15.74
CA GLN A 286 -9.27 19.91 -16.76
C GLN A 286 -10.78 20.12 -16.87
N ASP A 287 -11.57 19.01 -17.02
CA ASP A 287 -13.03 19.06 -17.13
C ASP A 287 -13.64 19.62 -15.84
N ALA A 288 -13.13 19.18 -14.68
CA ALA A 288 -13.60 19.66 -13.37
C ALA A 288 -13.30 21.16 -13.16
N THR A 289 -12.15 21.66 -13.63
CA THR A 289 -11.81 23.10 -13.57
C THR A 289 -12.75 23.91 -14.46
N ALA A 290 -13.02 23.44 -15.68
CA ALA A 290 -13.95 24.10 -16.60
C ALA A 290 -15.37 24.15 -16.00
N TRP A 291 -15.81 23.06 -15.36
CA TRP A 291 -17.11 23.02 -14.68
C TRP A 291 -17.18 24.04 -13.52
N LEU A 292 -16.13 24.16 -12.69
CA LEU A 292 -16.06 25.16 -11.61
C LEU A 292 -16.18 26.58 -12.13
N GLN A 293 -15.49 26.89 -13.24
CA GLN A 293 -15.52 28.22 -13.86
C GLN A 293 -16.92 28.55 -14.42
N ALA A 294 -17.62 27.56 -14.95
CA ALA A 294 -18.98 27.72 -15.47
C ALA A 294 -20.06 27.76 -14.36
N ASN A 295 -19.75 27.24 -13.16
CA ASN A 295 -20.69 27.12 -12.04
C ASN A 295 -20.08 27.72 -10.76
N PRO A 296 -19.91 29.04 -10.65
CA PRO A 296 -19.32 29.66 -9.46
C PRO A 296 -20.21 29.45 -8.24
N GLY A 297 -19.62 29.03 -7.13
CA GLY A 297 -20.30 28.79 -5.86
C GLY A 297 -19.38 28.20 -4.80
N SER A 298 -19.87 28.11 -3.56
CA SER A 298 -19.16 27.41 -2.46
C SER A 298 -19.63 25.96 -2.41
N TYR A 299 -18.72 25.04 -2.54
CA TYR A 299 -18.99 23.60 -2.48
C TYR A 299 -18.36 23.01 -1.22
N THR A 300 -19.11 22.17 -0.52
CA THR A 300 -18.66 21.42 0.66
C THR A 300 -18.27 19.99 0.33
N GLN A 301 -18.37 19.58 -0.95
CA GLN A 301 -18.10 18.26 -1.46
C GLN A 301 -17.36 18.36 -2.79
N PRO A 302 -16.72 17.31 -3.30
CA PRO A 302 -16.03 17.31 -4.59
C PRO A 302 -17.00 17.34 -5.80
N THR A 303 -17.96 18.26 -5.78
CA THR A 303 -19.07 18.36 -6.77
C THR A 303 -18.56 18.47 -8.20
N ALA A 304 -17.53 19.30 -8.43
CA ALA A 304 -16.97 19.48 -9.78
C ALA A 304 -16.37 18.19 -10.34
N LEU A 305 -15.71 17.39 -9.51
CA LEU A 305 -15.20 16.08 -9.90
C LEU A 305 -16.34 15.12 -10.21
N ILE A 306 -17.37 15.06 -9.36
CA ILE A 306 -18.55 14.20 -9.57
C ILE A 306 -19.22 14.52 -10.90
N GLN A 307 -19.43 15.79 -11.23
CA GLN A 307 -20.03 16.23 -12.48
C GLN A 307 -19.16 15.98 -13.72
N ALA A 308 -17.84 15.94 -13.54
CA ALA A 308 -16.89 15.69 -14.62
C ALA A 308 -16.60 14.19 -14.89
N ARG A 309 -17.21 13.25 -14.15
CA ARG A 309 -17.05 11.77 -14.35
C ARG A 309 -17.89 11.26 -15.53
N ASN A 310 -17.64 11.75 -16.70
CA ASN A 310 -18.46 11.48 -17.90
C ASN A 310 -17.99 10.26 -18.72
N THR A 311 -16.72 9.90 -18.68
CA THR A 311 -16.13 8.81 -19.47
C THR A 311 -15.12 8.01 -18.68
N ASP A 312 -14.82 6.78 -19.15
CA ASP A 312 -13.70 6.01 -18.63
C ASP A 312 -12.37 6.68 -19.04
N LYS A 313 -11.47 6.80 -18.10
CA LYS A 313 -10.12 7.36 -18.31
C LYS A 313 -9.06 6.36 -17.88
N ILE A 314 -7.85 6.57 -18.34
CA ILE A 314 -6.68 5.78 -17.94
C ILE A 314 -5.74 6.70 -17.18
N LYS A 315 -5.37 6.27 -15.98
CA LYS A 315 -4.31 6.83 -15.15
C LYS A 315 -3.16 5.85 -15.11
N TYR A 316 -1.93 6.34 -15.13
CA TYR A 316 -0.74 5.48 -15.09
C TYR A 316 0.39 6.12 -14.31
N GLY A 317 1.35 5.31 -13.93
CA GLY A 317 2.55 5.79 -13.24
C GLY A 317 3.68 4.78 -13.29
N ILE A 318 4.85 5.26 -12.88
CA ILE A 318 6.08 4.48 -12.77
C ILE A 318 6.80 4.83 -11.48
N GLY A 319 7.39 3.82 -10.85
CA GLY A 319 8.14 4.00 -9.59
C GLY A 319 9.39 3.14 -9.52
N ILE A 320 10.31 3.57 -8.66
CA ILE A 320 11.53 2.86 -8.30
C ILE A 320 11.52 2.65 -6.79
N ASN A 321 11.78 1.42 -6.33
CA ASN A 321 11.96 1.04 -4.95
C ASN A 321 13.30 0.34 -4.81
N ALA A 322 14.18 0.91 -4.01
CA ALA A 322 15.49 0.35 -3.71
C ALA A 322 15.63 0.13 -2.21
N GLU A 323 16.28 -0.97 -1.83
CA GLU A 323 16.68 -1.25 -0.45
C GLU A 323 18.09 -1.80 -0.40
N GLN A 324 18.82 -1.46 0.65
CA GLN A 324 20.19 -1.91 0.88
C GLN A 324 20.44 -2.13 2.36
N ALA A 325 20.86 -3.34 2.74
CA ALA A 325 21.37 -3.60 4.06
C ALA A 325 22.74 -2.90 4.26
N LEU A 326 22.94 -2.29 5.42
CA LEU A 326 24.19 -1.63 5.83
C LEU A 326 24.98 -2.49 6.84
N GLY A 327 24.50 -3.70 7.09
CA GLY A 327 25.02 -4.68 8.04
C GLY A 327 23.90 -5.61 8.46
N SER A 328 24.11 -6.39 9.52
CA SER A 328 23.09 -7.33 10.04
C SER A 328 21.88 -6.63 10.67
N ASN A 329 22.06 -5.41 11.17
CA ASN A 329 21.08 -4.75 12.04
C ASN A 329 20.53 -3.44 11.47
N SER A 330 20.89 -3.02 10.27
CA SER A 330 20.41 -1.77 9.72
C SER A 330 20.33 -1.80 8.20
N GLY A 331 19.48 -0.94 7.64
CA GLY A 331 19.38 -0.76 6.21
C GLY A 331 18.68 0.54 5.83
N VAL A 332 18.84 0.88 4.57
CA VAL A 332 18.27 2.07 3.96
C VAL A 332 17.34 1.70 2.84
N PHE A 333 16.40 2.58 2.56
CA PHE A 333 15.52 2.43 1.41
C PHE A 333 15.28 3.77 0.71
N LEU A 334 14.92 3.67 -0.56
CA LEU A 334 14.50 4.78 -1.40
C LEU A 334 13.25 4.36 -2.19
N ARG A 335 12.21 5.18 -2.19
CA ARG A 335 11.08 5.09 -3.10
C ARG A 335 10.87 6.37 -3.85
N ALA A 336 10.71 6.30 -5.15
CA ALA A 336 10.31 7.41 -5.99
C ALA A 336 9.23 6.95 -6.96
N MET A 337 8.14 7.70 -7.07
CA MET A 337 7.07 7.39 -8.02
C MET A 337 6.49 8.65 -8.62
N ARG A 338 6.09 8.55 -9.88
CA ARG A 338 5.35 9.59 -10.58
C ARG A 338 4.15 8.98 -11.33
N GLY A 339 2.97 9.52 -11.05
CA GLY A 339 1.75 9.33 -11.83
C GLY A 339 1.57 10.46 -12.85
N ASP A 340 0.65 10.29 -13.79
CA ASP A 340 0.34 11.29 -14.81
C ASP A 340 -0.37 12.53 -14.25
N GLY A 341 -1.10 12.39 -13.12
CA GLY A 341 -1.75 13.48 -12.38
C GLY A 341 -2.85 14.22 -13.13
N ARG A 342 -3.39 13.66 -14.21
CA ARG A 342 -4.41 14.31 -15.04
C ARG A 342 -5.83 14.10 -14.53
N THR A 343 -6.04 13.04 -13.76
CA THR A 343 -7.35 12.63 -13.26
C THR A 343 -7.41 12.66 -11.74
N GLU A 344 -8.61 12.70 -11.20
CA GLU A 344 -8.82 12.52 -9.77
C GLU A 344 -8.22 11.21 -9.25
N THR A 345 -8.06 11.13 -7.96
CA THR A 345 -7.61 9.91 -7.26
C THR A 345 -8.65 8.83 -7.40
N HIS A 346 -8.24 7.64 -7.86
CA HIS A 346 -9.12 6.47 -7.94
C HIS A 346 -9.27 5.80 -6.57
N ALA A 347 -8.15 5.68 -5.84
CA ALA A 347 -8.10 5.18 -4.47
C ALA A 347 -7.00 5.90 -3.67
N PHE A 348 -7.21 6.07 -2.37
CA PHE A 348 -6.28 6.54 -1.33
C PHE A 348 -5.80 7.99 -1.45
N THR A 349 -4.58 8.25 -1.95
CA THR A 349 -3.86 9.49 -1.68
C THR A 349 -3.91 10.50 -2.81
N GLU A 350 -3.96 11.77 -2.45
CA GLU A 350 -3.91 12.91 -3.36
C GLU A 350 -2.46 13.29 -3.69
N VAL A 351 -1.69 12.33 -4.22
CA VAL A 351 -0.27 12.48 -4.55
C VAL A 351 -0.05 12.07 -5.99
N ASP A 352 0.56 12.93 -6.80
CA ASP A 352 0.89 12.63 -8.20
C ASP A 352 2.38 12.36 -8.41
N GLY A 353 3.22 12.79 -7.46
CA GLY A 353 4.64 12.43 -7.41
C GLY A 353 5.12 12.31 -5.98
N SER A 354 5.89 11.28 -5.67
CA SER A 354 6.43 11.04 -4.33
C SER A 354 7.90 10.66 -4.37
N LEU A 355 8.62 11.07 -3.33
CA LEU A 355 9.97 10.65 -3.01
C LEU A 355 10.03 10.36 -1.52
N ALA A 356 10.52 9.19 -1.13
CA ALA A 356 10.78 8.80 0.26
C ALA A 356 12.17 8.18 0.37
N ALA A 357 12.94 8.57 1.37
CA ALA A 357 14.23 7.97 1.70
C ALA A 357 14.30 7.76 3.21
N GLY A 358 14.64 6.57 3.64
CA GLY A 358 14.65 6.24 5.05
C GLY A 358 15.76 5.28 5.46
N TRP A 359 15.94 5.22 6.77
CA TRP A 359 16.90 4.34 7.45
C TRP A 359 16.22 3.67 8.63
N VAL A 360 16.47 2.39 8.80
CA VAL A 360 15.97 1.59 9.93
C VAL A 360 17.15 0.87 10.57
N VAL A 361 17.16 0.84 11.90
CA VAL A 361 18.14 0.10 12.69
C VAL A 361 17.44 -0.74 13.75
N GLN A 362 17.88 -1.98 13.90
CA GLN A 362 17.37 -2.94 14.89
C GLN A 362 18.11 -2.77 16.22
N GLY A 363 17.39 -2.98 17.30
CA GLY A 363 17.87 -2.78 18.65
C GLY A 363 18.99 -3.71 19.13
N ALA A 364 19.36 -4.72 18.36
CA ALA A 364 20.55 -5.52 18.63
C ALA A 364 21.82 -4.66 18.73
N SER A 365 21.86 -3.52 18.04
CA SER A 365 22.96 -2.55 18.14
C SER A 365 23.12 -1.90 19.53
N TRP A 366 22.08 -1.95 20.39
CA TRP A 366 22.12 -1.46 21.78
C TRP A 366 21.60 -2.50 22.79
N GLY A 367 21.71 -3.80 22.44
CA GLY A 367 21.39 -4.90 23.35
C GLY A 367 19.89 -5.20 23.54
N ARG A 368 19.02 -4.67 22.66
CA ARG A 368 17.56 -4.86 22.70
C ARG A 368 17.03 -5.35 21.35
N GLY A 369 17.29 -6.61 21.02
CA GLY A 369 17.06 -7.20 19.69
C GLY A 369 15.65 -7.05 19.14
N ASN A 370 14.62 -6.90 19.99
CA ASN A 370 13.22 -6.74 19.58
C ASN A 370 12.81 -5.26 19.37
N ASP A 371 13.71 -4.31 19.63
CA ASP A 371 13.44 -2.90 19.37
C ASP A 371 13.81 -2.50 17.95
N SER A 372 13.23 -1.41 17.46
CA SER A 372 13.67 -0.79 16.20
C SER A 372 13.52 0.73 16.24
N LEU A 373 14.39 1.41 15.50
CA LEU A 373 14.34 2.85 15.26
C LEU A 373 14.27 3.08 13.75
N GLY A 374 13.36 3.91 13.30
CA GLY A 374 13.26 4.30 11.91
C GLY A 374 13.17 5.82 11.73
N VAL A 375 13.78 6.31 10.65
CA VAL A 375 13.70 7.70 10.20
C VAL A 375 13.40 7.70 8.71
N VAL A 376 12.42 8.49 8.27
CA VAL A 376 12.12 8.68 6.84
C VAL A 376 11.86 10.15 6.53
N LEU A 377 12.37 10.57 5.39
CA LEU A 377 12.12 11.86 4.77
C LEU A 377 11.24 11.65 3.54
N MET A 378 10.15 12.38 3.43
CA MET A 378 9.19 12.24 2.34
C MET A 378 8.90 13.60 1.70
N ARG A 379 8.68 13.58 0.39
CA ARG A 379 8.25 14.74 -0.39
C ARG A 379 7.17 14.30 -1.38
N ASN A 380 5.98 14.88 -1.24
CA ASN A 380 4.84 14.67 -2.11
C ASN A 380 4.62 15.90 -3.00
N THR A 381 4.18 15.66 -4.23
CA THR A 381 3.87 16.70 -5.21
C THR A 381 2.56 16.37 -5.93
N ILE A 382 1.93 17.41 -6.47
CA ILE A 382 0.76 17.29 -7.33
C ILE A 382 1.02 17.87 -8.72
N SER A 383 0.27 17.41 -9.72
CA SER A 383 0.37 17.87 -11.11
C SER A 383 -0.05 19.32 -11.28
N SER A 384 0.34 19.93 -12.40
CA SER A 384 -0.08 21.28 -12.74
C SER A 384 -1.60 21.38 -12.96
N GLU A 385 -2.23 20.31 -13.45
CA GLU A 385 -3.67 20.22 -13.63
C GLU A 385 -4.41 20.26 -12.30
N ARG A 386 -3.96 19.46 -11.32
CA ARG A 386 -4.50 19.45 -9.96
C ARG A 386 -4.25 20.77 -9.24
N GLN A 387 -3.06 21.40 -9.42
CA GLN A 387 -2.78 22.72 -8.86
C GLN A 387 -3.76 23.77 -9.38
N ARG A 388 -4.03 23.82 -10.70
CA ARG A 388 -5.03 24.73 -11.29
C ARG A 388 -6.42 24.51 -10.71
N PHE A 389 -6.85 23.26 -10.60
CA PHE A 389 -8.13 22.87 -10.01
C PHE A 389 -8.27 23.37 -8.57
N LEU A 390 -7.29 23.09 -7.71
CA LEU A 390 -7.32 23.50 -6.30
C LEU A 390 -7.19 25.02 -6.14
N SER A 391 -6.38 25.68 -7.00
CA SER A 391 -6.24 27.16 -6.99
C SER A 391 -7.51 27.87 -7.42
N ALA A 392 -8.36 27.23 -8.25
CA ALA A 392 -9.67 27.73 -8.63
C ALA A 392 -10.75 27.50 -7.53
N GLY A 393 -10.35 27.05 -6.35
CA GLY A 393 -11.26 26.72 -5.24
C GLY A 393 -11.85 25.31 -5.30
N GLY A 394 -11.33 24.45 -6.18
CA GLY A 394 -11.77 23.07 -6.31
C GLY A 394 -11.55 22.27 -5.02
N ILE A 395 -12.50 21.40 -4.72
CA ILE A 395 -12.42 20.43 -3.63
C ILE A 395 -12.20 19.06 -4.25
N SER A 396 -11.04 18.46 -3.96
CA SER A 396 -10.72 17.07 -4.31
C SER A 396 -11.28 16.12 -3.25
N PHE A 397 -11.04 14.83 -3.38
CA PHE A 397 -11.64 13.86 -2.46
C PHE A 397 -11.14 14.03 -1.01
N PHE A 398 -9.84 14.26 -0.82
CA PHE A 398 -9.23 14.41 0.51
C PHE A 398 -8.66 15.80 0.78
N ILE A 399 -8.46 16.64 -0.24
CA ILE A 399 -7.86 17.97 -0.09
C ILE A 399 -8.67 19.06 -0.78
N GLY A 400 -8.57 20.28 -0.28
CA GLY A 400 -9.21 21.45 -0.84
C GLY A 400 -9.42 22.51 0.22
N ASP A 401 -8.50 23.50 0.25
CA ASP A 401 -8.49 24.60 1.22
C ASP A 401 -9.23 25.85 0.72
N GLY A 402 -9.85 25.78 -0.47
CA GLY A 402 -10.49 26.93 -1.14
C GLY A 402 -9.52 27.86 -1.85
N LYS A 403 -8.24 27.84 -1.47
CA LYS A 403 -7.11 28.56 -2.10
C LYS A 403 -5.88 27.67 -2.02
N LEU A 404 -4.91 27.90 -2.92
CA LEU A 404 -3.65 27.16 -2.94
C LEU A 404 -2.47 28.11 -3.16
N ASN A 405 -1.57 28.19 -2.17
CA ASN A 405 -0.23 28.69 -2.33
C ASN A 405 0.71 27.46 -2.44
N TYR A 406 0.88 26.97 -3.67
CA TYR A 406 1.51 25.69 -3.90
C TYR A 406 2.95 25.59 -3.41
N ARG A 407 3.20 24.61 -2.55
CA ARG A 407 4.51 24.07 -2.21
C ARG A 407 4.38 22.55 -2.03
N PRO A 408 5.39 21.75 -2.40
CA PRO A 408 5.39 20.32 -2.09
C PRO A 408 5.14 20.06 -0.60
N GLU A 409 4.33 19.08 -0.29
CA GLU A 409 4.18 18.58 1.08
C GLU A 409 5.45 17.83 1.45
N GLN A 410 6.06 18.17 2.60
CA GLN A 410 7.29 17.57 3.11
C GLN A 410 7.03 16.99 4.48
N ILE A 411 7.45 15.75 4.67
CA ILE A 411 7.20 15.02 5.90
C ILE A 411 8.51 14.42 6.40
N VAL A 412 8.75 14.55 7.69
CA VAL A 412 9.77 13.79 8.42
C VAL A 412 9.03 12.93 9.42
N GLU A 413 9.28 11.64 9.42
CA GLU A 413 8.77 10.71 10.42
C GLU A 413 9.91 10.02 11.13
N VAL A 414 9.80 9.92 12.45
CA VAL A 414 10.75 9.19 13.32
C VAL A 414 9.94 8.35 14.28
N TYR A 415 10.23 7.05 14.32
CA TYR A 415 9.63 6.16 15.30
C TYR A 415 10.68 5.41 16.10
N TYR A 416 10.35 5.09 17.35
CA TYR A 416 11.02 4.09 18.18
C TYR A 416 10.01 3.05 18.64
N SER A 417 10.25 1.80 18.25
CA SER A 417 9.41 0.65 18.62
C SER A 417 10.12 -0.14 19.72
N LEU A 418 9.54 -0.12 20.91
CA LEU A 418 10.01 -0.81 22.09
C LEU A 418 9.38 -2.21 22.16
N GLY A 419 10.18 -3.25 22.07
CA GLY A 419 9.75 -4.63 22.27
C GLY A 419 9.41 -4.91 23.74
N VAL A 420 8.19 -5.38 24.00
CA VAL A 420 7.67 -5.78 25.30
C VAL A 420 7.36 -7.28 25.27
N GLY A 421 8.31 -8.07 25.76
CA GLY A 421 8.26 -9.52 25.61
C GLY A 421 8.61 -9.96 24.19
N ARG A 422 8.00 -11.06 23.74
CA ARG A 422 8.37 -11.70 22.44
C ARG A 422 7.55 -11.22 21.24
N ARG A 423 6.31 -10.79 21.45
CA ARG A 423 5.31 -10.56 20.41
C ARG A 423 4.45 -9.32 20.67
N SER A 424 4.98 -8.35 21.38
CA SER A 424 4.27 -7.09 21.64
C SER A 424 5.23 -5.92 21.56
N TRP A 425 4.74 -4.79 21.06
CA TRP A 425 5.53 -3.57 20.88
C TRP A 425 4.72 -2.34 21.29
N ILE A 426 5.43 -1.38 21.87
CA ILE A 426 4.95 -0.02 22.11
C ILE A 426 5.79 0.92 21.26
N THR A 427 5.18 1.61 20.31
CA THR A 427 5.90 2.50 19.40
C THR A 427 5.53 3.95 19.72
N ALA A 428 6.54 4.77 19.98
CA ALA A 428 6.42 6.23 19.95
C ALA A 428 6.80 6.73 18.56
N ASP A 429 5.99 7.63 17.99
CA ASP A 429 6.20 8.16 16.65
C ASP A 429 5.97 9.66 16.62
N VAL A 430 6.77 10.36 15.83
CA VAL A 430 6.65 11.80 15.61
C VAL A 430 6.73 12.09 14.11
N GLN A 431 5.75 12.79 13.60
CA GLN A 431 5.72 13.26 12.22
C GLN A 431 5.66 14.79 12.20
N ARG A 432 6.50 15.40 11.36
CA ARG A 432 6.45 16.84 11.08
C ARG A 432 6.13 17.05 9.61
N LEU A 433 4.97 17.67 9.36
CA LEU A 433 4.47 17.97 8.03
C LEU A 433 4.60 19.45 7.74
N ARG A 434 5.26 19.80 6.65
CA ARG A 434 5.32 21.16 6.10
C ARG A 434 4.42 21.23 4.87
N ASN A 435 3.73 22.36 4.70
CA ASN A 435 2.81 22.62 3.60
C ASN A 435 1.73 21.51 3.48
N PRO A 436 0.96 21.22 4.56
CA PRO A 436 -0.09 20.20 4.52
C PRO A 436 -1.05 20.47 3.36
N ALA A 437 -1.46 19.44 2.65
CA ALA A 437 -2.25 19.53 1.43
C ALA A 437 -1.63 20.45 0.36
N TYR A 438 -0.28 20.51 0.29
CA TYR A 438 0.51 21.31 -0.67
C TYR A 438 0.36 22.81 -0.50
N ASN A 439 -0.10 23.30 0.64
CA ASN A 439 -0.40 24.71 0.86
C ASN A 439 0.58 25.36 1.84
N ALA A 440 1.42 26.27 1.33
CA ALA A 440 2.44 26.96 2.10
C ALA A 440 1.86 27.94 3.16
N ASP A 441 0.60 28.35 3.02
CA ASP A 441 -0.07 29.22 3.97
C ASP A 441 -0.53 28.47 5.24
N ARG A 442 -0.37 27.14 5.28
CA ARG A 442 -0.82 26.28 6.38
C ARG A 442 0.34 25.52 7.00
N GLY A 443 0.21 25.25 8.31
CA GLY A 443 1.19 24.48 9.07
C GLY A 443 2.39 25.30 9.57
N PRO A 444 3.54 24.65 9.91
CA PRO A 444 3.74 23.21 9.94
C PRO A 444 2.88 22.49 10.98
N VAL A 445 2.58 21.20 10.73
CA VAL A 445 1.85 20.35 11.64
C VAL A 445 2.80 19.34 12.28
N ASN A 446 2.80 19.24 13.60
CA ASN A 446 3.50 18.18 14.33
C ASN A 446 2.48 17.18 14.84
N VAL A 447 2.65 15.91 14.45
CA VAL A 447 1.82 14.79 14.88
C VAL A 447 2.64 13.90 15.81
N TYR A 448 2.08 13.55 16.93
CA TYR A 448 2.64 12.61 17.90
C TYR A 448 1.74 11.40 17.97
N ALA A 449 2.33 10.22 17.90
CA ALA A 449 1.60 8.96 17.93
C ALA A 449 2.13 8.00 18.98
N LEU A 450 1.21 7.16 19.46
CA LEU A 450 1.49 5.98 20.28
C LEU A 450 0.78 4.80 19.61
N ARG A 451 1.55 3.78 19.21
CA ARG A 451 1.01 2.52 18.66
C ARG A 451 1.30 1.38 19.63
N LEU A 452 0.27 0.59 19.91
CA LEU A 452 0.37 -0.71 20.60
C LEU A 452 0.12 -1.78 19.56
N HIS A 453 1.03 -2.74 19.45
CA HIS A 453 0.92 -3.87 18.51
C HIS A 453 1.24 -5.17 19.24
N SER A 454 0.45 -6.20 18.99
CA SER A 454 0.67 -7.55 19.53
C SER A 454 0.28 -8.61 18.54
N GLU A 455 1.08 -9.68 18.46
CA GLU A 455 0.89 -10.86 17.63
C GLU A 455 0.72 -12.12 18.49
N PHE A 456 -0.10 -13.08 18.03
CA PHE A 456 -0.44 -14.29 18.79
C PHE A 456 -0.37 -15.53 17.92
#